data_29965dcb99f59cf30f52c3d3951dc5fb
#
_entry.id   29965dcb99f59cf30f52c3d3951dc5fb
#
_cell.length_a   1.000
_cell.length_b   1.000
_cell.length_c   1.000
_cell.angle_alpha   90.00
_cell.angle_beta   90.00
_cell.angle_gamma   90.00
#
_symmetry.space_group_name_H-M   'P 1'
#
loop_
_entity.id
_entity.type
_entity.pdbx_description
1 polymer ?
#
loop_
_entity_poly.entity_id
_entity_poly.type
_entity_poly.pdbx_seq_one_letter_code
_entity_poly.pdbx_strand_id
1 'polypeptide(L)'
;MKKLFLNFCCKLFFLIFASIIQANADELFNKGKEVFLGAGNCAACHMLSDAGSNSMVGPNLNEIRPDIQRIIMAVRNGIGVMPAMEGILTDDEIEAVAHYTSIAAEQ
;
A
#
# COMPACT_ATOMS: atom_id res chain seq x y z
N MET A 1 -27.55 28.83 22.96
CA MET A 1 -27.16 29.09 21.56
C MET A 1 -25.66 28.88 21.29
N LYS A 2 -24.76 29.43 22.11
CA LYS A 2 -23.30 29.29 21.89
C LYS A 2 -22.78 27.82 21.91
N LYS A 3 -23.34 26.96 22.79
CA LYS A 3 -22.96 25.54 22.88
C LYS A 3 -23.40 24.73 21.66
N LEU A 4 -24.54 25.06 21.04
CA LEU A 4 -25.06 24.38 19.86
C LEU A 4 -24.21 24.69 18.61
N PHE A 5 -23.78 25.95 18.47
CA PHE A 5 -22.95 26.42 17.38
C PHE A 5 -21.53 25.84 17.46
N LEU A 6 -20.94 25.77 18.67
CA LEU A 6 -19.62 25.18 18.91
C LEU A 6 -19.61 23.68 18.60
N ASN A 7 -20.67 22.96 19.00
CA ASN A 7 -20.81 21.53 18.68
C ASN A 7 -21.00 21.28 17.18
N PHE A 8 -21.70 22.18 16.48
CA PHE A 8 -21.88 22.06 15.03
C PHE A 8 -20.57 22.31 14.27
N CYS A 9 -19.80 23.36 14.65
CA CYS A 9 -18.49 23.64 14.07
C CYS A 9 -17.48 22.51 14.33
N CYS A 10 -17.47 21.93 15.52
CA CYS A 10 -16.58 20.83 15.87
C CYS A 10 -16.88 19.56 15.06
N LYS A 11 -18.16 19.22 14.88
CA LYS A 11 -18.60 18.10 14.04
C LYS A 11 -18.28 18.30 12.57
N LEU A 12 -18.49 19.52 12.06
CA LEU A 12 -18.16 19.87 10.67
C LEU A 12 -16.65 19.78 10.41
N PHE A 13 -15.84 20.29 11.34
CA PHE A 13 -14.38 20.22 11.27
C PHE A 13 -13.88 18.77 11.26
N PHE A 14 -14.45 17.91 12.10
CA PHE A 14 -14.10 16.49 12.18
C PHE A 14 -14.44 15.73 10.88
N LEU A 15 -15.61 16.04 10.27
CA LEU A 15 -16.02 15.43 9.00
C LEU A 15 -15.12 15.84 7.84
N ILE A 16 -14.71 17.09 7.76
CA ILE A 16 -13.79 17.58 6.72
C ILE A 16 -12.41 16.93 6.86
N PHE A 17 -11.91 16.84 8.09
CA PHE A 17 -10.59 16.23 8.36
C PHE A 17 -10.56 14.73 8.02
N ALA A 18 -11.64 13.99 8.35
CA ALA A 18 -11.75 12.56 8.01
C ALA A 18 -11.76 12.34 6.50
N SER A 19 -12.40 13.21 5.71
CA SER A 19 -12.45 13.10 4.24
C SER A 19 -11.08 13.29 3.59
N ILE A 20 -10.25 14.18 4.13
CA ILE A 20 -8.88 14.42 3.60
C ILE A 20 -7.98 13.22 3.85
N ILE A 21 -8.07 12.60 5.02
CA ILE A 21 -7.26 11.41 5.36
C ILE A 21 -7.62 10.24 4.44
N GLN A 22 -8.90 10.04 4.15
CA GLN A 22 -9.36 8.97 3.27
C GLN A 22 -8.83 9.15 1.84
N ALA A 23 -8.89 10.35 1.28
CA ALA A 23 -8.41 10.64 -0.07
C ALA A 23 -6.91 10.35 -0.22
N ASN A 24 -6.09 10.68 0.78
CA ASN A 24 -4.65 10.39 0.77
C ASN A 24 -4.34 8.89 0.84
N ALA A 25 -5.11 8.13 1.63
CA ALA A 25 -4.96 6.68 1.74
C ALA A 25 -5.31 5.97 0.42
N ASP A 26 -6.37 6.41 -0.27
CA ASP A 26 -6.78 5.87 -1.57
C ASP A 26 -5.74 6.17 -2.66
N GLU A 27 -5.17 7.37 -2.67
CA GLU A 27 -4.11 7.75 -3.60
C GLU A 27 -2.85 6.91 -3.39
N LEU A 28 -2.42 6.71 -2.15
CA LEU A 28 -1.26 5.89 -1.81
C LEU A 28 -1.46 4.42 -2.21
N PHE A 29 -2.65 3.87 -1.98
CA PHE A 29 -3.03 2.52 -2.39
C PHE A 29 -2.95 2.36 -3.92
N ASN A 30 -3.53 3.29 -4.67
CA ASN A 30 -3.52 3.26 -6.13
C ASN A 30 -2.10 3.38 -6.70
N LYS A 31 -1.29 4.28 -6.15
CA LYS A 31 0.12 4.41 -6.52
C LYS A 31 0.89 3.11 -6.25
N GLY A 32 0.67 2.47 -5.12
CA GLY A 32 1.28 1.19 -4.78
C GLY A 32 0.90 0.09 -5.77
N LYS A 33 -0.36 0.03 -6.19
CA LYS A 33 -0.83 -0.91 -7.20
C LYS A 33 -0.13 -0.68 -8.55
N GLU A 34 0.03 0.58 -8.97
CA GLU A 34 0.77 0.93 -10.18
C GLU A 34 2.24 0.46 -10.11
N VAL A 35 2.89 0.65 -8.98
CA VAL A 35 4.28 0.18 -8.77
C VAL A 35 4.35 -1.35 -8.82
N PHE A 36 3.41 -2.04 -8.18
CA PHE A 36 3.33 -3.51 -8.16
C PHE A 36 3.21 -4.10 -9.57
N LEU A 37 2.37 -3.50 -10.40
CA LEU A 37 2.10 -3.93 -11.77
C LEU A 37 3.13 -3.40 -12.79
N GLY A 38 3.80 -2.30 -12.49
CA GLY A 38 4.69 -1.57 -13.39
C GLY A 38 6.16 -1.62 -12.98
N ALA A 39 6.67 -0.52 -12.45
CA ALA A 39 8.09 -0.32 -12.18
C ALA A 39 8.70 -1.35 -11.23
N GLY A 40 7.94 -1.84 -10.25
CA GLY A 40 8.39 -2.89 -9.33
C GLY A 40 8.37 -4.28 -9.91
N ASN A 41 7.56 -4.49 -10.96
CA ASN A 41 7.37 -5.79 -11.62
C ASN A 41 7.07 -6.96 -10.65
N CYS A 42 6.40 -6.67 -9.55
CA CYS A 42 6.12 -7.64 -8.49
C CYS A 42 5.21 -8.77 -8.97
N ALA A 43 4.25 -8.43 -9.85
CA ALA A 43 3.30 -9.37 -10.45
C ALA A 43 3.97 -10.48 -11.30
N ALA A 44 5.19 -10.26 -11.77
CA ALA A 44 5.93 -11.28 -12.51
C ALA A 44 6.27 -12.52 -11.66
N CYS A 45 6.37 -12.34 -10.34
CA CYS A 45 6.78 -13.40 -9.42
C CYS A 45 5.74 -13.74 -8.35
N HIS A 46 4.91 -12.76 -7.94
CA HIS A 46 3.98 -12.93 -6.82
C HIS A 46 2.52 -13.01 -7.26
N MET A 47 1.79 -13.97 -6.71
CA MET A 47 0.35 -13.99 -6.73
C MET A 47 -0.19 -12.94 -5.74
N LEU A 48 -1.13 -12.12 -6.22
CA LEU A 48 -1.92 -11.20 -5.43
C LEU A 48 -3.25 -10.95 -6.13
N SER A 49 -4.34 -11.35 -5.49
CA SER A 49 -5.68 -11.36 -6.09
C SER A 49 -6.13 -9.99 -6.58
N ASP A 50 -5.97 -8.95 -5.77
CA ASP A 50 -6.34 -7.57 -6.12
C ASP A 50 -5.58 -7.04 -7.36
N ALA A 51 -4.34 -7.47 -7.55
CA ALA A 51 -3.53 -7.13 -8.72
C ALA A 51 -3.85 -8.00 -9.96
N GLY A 52 -4.65 -9.04 -9.81
CA GLY A 52 -4.90 -10.01 -10.89
C GLY A 52 -3.68 -10.84 -11.27
N SER A 53 -2.66 -10.90 -10.42
CA SER A 53 -1.43 -11.66 -10.69
C SER A 53 -1.52 -13.09 -10.15
N ASN A 54 -1.03 -14.03 -10.95
CA ASN A 54 -1.13 -15.47 -10.70
C ASN A 54 0.21 -16.20 -10.65
N SER A 55 1.33 -15.48 -10.69
CA SER A 55 2.64 -16.10 -10.68
C SER A 55 2.94 -16.80 -9.36
N MET A 56 3.59 -17.95 -9.44
CA MET A 56 3.98 -18.77 -8.30
C MET A 56 5.52 -18.88 -8.17
N VAL A 57 6.27 -18.00 -8.82
CA VAL A 57 7.73 -17.95 -8.70
C VAL A 57 8.13 -17.52 -7.28
N GLY A 58 7.49 -16.49 -6.76
CA GLY A 58 7.61 -16.07 -5.37
C GLY A 58 6.43 -16.56 -4.52
N PRO A 59 6.45 -16.29 -3.19
CA PRO A 59 5.33 -16.62 -2.31
C PRO A 59 4.02 -15.97 -2.74
N ASN A 60 2.90 -16.68 -2.52
CA ASN A 60 1.56 -16.14 -2.65
C ASN A 60 1.31 -15.15 -1.52
N LEU A 61 1.15 -13.87 -1.87
CA LEU A 61 1.01 -12.79 -0.88
C LEU A 61 -0.31 -12.86 -0.11
N ASN A 62 -1.39 -13.35 -0.72
CA ASN A 62 -2.65 -13.58 -0.02
C ASN A 62 -2.55 -14.69 1.05
N GLU A 63 -1.64 -15.63 0.90
CA GLU A 63 -1.39 -16.67 1.90
C GLU A 63 -0.51 -16.18 3.04
N ILE A 64 0.62 -15.54 2.72
CA ILE A 64 1.58 -15.14 3.76
C ILE A 64 1.22 -13.84 4.48
N ARG A 65 0.40 -12.98 3.88
CA ARG A 65 -0.11 -11.72 4.45
C ARG A 65 0.95 -10.95 5.21
N PRO A 66 2.00 -10.50 4.50
CA PRO A 66 3.12 -9.86 5.17
C PRO A 66 2.74 -8.48 5.70
N ASP A 67 3.25 -8.12 6.88
CA ASP A 67 3.12 -6.76 7.39
C ASP A 67 3.96 -5.76 6.58
N ILE A 68 3.63 -4.49 6.71
CA ILE A 68 4.23 -3.41 5.91
C ILE A 68 5.76 -3.31 6.09
N GLN A 69 6.28 -3.50 7.31
CA GLN A 69 7.71 -3.41 7.59
C GLN A 69 8.48 -4.56 6.94
N ARG A 70 7.91 -5.75 6.98
CA ARG A 70 8.47 -6.92 6.31
C ARG A 70 8.52 -6.73 4.80
N ILE A 71 7.49 -6.13 4.21
CA ILE A 71 7.48 -5.81 2.77
C ILE A 71 8.56 -4.79 2.44
N ILE A 72 8.65 -3.69 3.19
CA ILE A 72 9.67 -2.65 2.97
C ILE A 72 11.07 -3.25 2.99
N MET A 73 11.38 -4.08 3.99
CA MET A 73 12.69 -4.73 4.09
C MET A 73 12.97 -5.67 2.92
N ALA A 74 12.00 -6.48 2.53
CA ALA A 74 12.12 -7.41 1.41
C ALA A 74 12.32 -6.69 0.08
N VAL A 75 11.56 -5.63 -0.17
CA VAL A 75 11.64 -4.83 -1.40
C VAL A 75 12.97 -4.07 -1.46
N ARG A 76 13.41 -3.43 -0.38
CA ARG A 76 14.70 -2.72 -0.36
C ARG A 76 15.88 -3.64 -0.58
N ASN A 77 15.96 -4.72 0.17
CA ASN A 77 17.15 -5.53 0.29
C ASN A 77 17.15 -6.76 -0.61
N GLY A 78 15.96 -7.16 -1.11
CA GLY A 78 15.79 -8.45 -1.77
C GLY A 78 15.87 -9.63 -0.80
N ILE A 79 15.43 -10.80 -1.27
CA ILE A 79 15.53 -12.06 -0.54
C ILE A 79 15.77 -13.18 -1.56
N GLY A 80 16.90 -13.86 -1.47
CA GLY A 80 17.23 -14.94 -2.39
C GLY A 80 17.21 -14.46 -3.85
N VAL A 81 16.34 -15.02 -4.68
CA VAL A 81 16.19 -14.63 -6.11
C VAL A 81 15.38 -13.35 -6.29
N MET A 82 14.65 -12.89 -5.27
CA MET A 82 13.96 -11.61 -5.31
C MET A 82 14.99 -10.48 -5.31
N PRO A 83 15.02 -9.63 -6.35
CA PRO A 83 16.02 -8.57 -6.43
C PRO A 83 15.77 -7.46 -5.42
N ALA A 84 16.84 -6.79 -4.98
CA ALA A 84 16.76 -5.56 -4.20
C ALA A 84 16.30 -4.42 -5.11
N MET A 85 15.33 -3.65 -4.66
CA MET A 85 14.76 -2.52 -5.41
C MET A 85 15.32 -1.16 -4.95
N GLU A 86 16.20 -1.15 -3.95
CA GLU A 86 16.92 0.07 -3.53
C GLU A 86 17.68 0.64 -4.73
N GLY A 87 17.48 1.95 -5.01
CA GLY A 87 18.08 2.62 -6.16
C GLY A 87 17.37 2.38 -7.50
N ILE A 88 16.43 1.45 -7.59
CA ILE A 88 15.56 1.21 -8.77
C ILE A 88 14.21 1.89 -8.56
N LEU A 89 13.59 1.66 -7.41
CA LEU A 89 12.39 2.37 -6.96
C LEU A 89 12.80 3.52 -6.04
N THR A 90 12.05 4.61 -6.08
CA THR A 90 12.18 5.70 -5.11
C THR A 90 11.67 5.24 -3.73
N ASP A 91 12.05 5.95 -2.66
CA ASP A 91 11.54 5.68 -1.32
C ASP A 91 10.01 5.77 -1.25
N ASP A 92 9.43 6.77 -1.91
CA ASP A 92 7.97 6.93 -2.00
C ASP A 92 7.30 5.75 -2.73
N GLU A 93 7.91 5.21 -3.77
CA GLU A 93 7.41 4.04 -4.49
C GLU A 93 7.51 2.76 -3.64
N ILE A 94 8.59 2.61 -2.88
CA ILE A 94 8.76 1.48 -1.95
C ILE A 94 7.68 1.53 -0.86
N GLU A 95 7.45 2.70 -0.27
CA GLU A 95 6.40 2.89 0.74
C GLU A 95 5.01 2.65 0.14
N ALA A 96 4.75 3.16 -1.05
CA ALA A 96 3.46 2.99 -1.71
C ALA A 96 3.17 1.51 -2.02
N VAL A 97 4.13 0.77 -2.60
CA VAL A 97 3.93 -0.65 -2.91
C VAL A 97 3.82 -1.50 -1.65
N ALA A 98 4.51 -1.14 -0.58
CA ALA A 98 4.38 -1.83 0.70
C ALA A 98 3.00 -1.59 1.34
N HIS A 99 2.51 -0.35 1.31
CA HIS A 99 1.16 0.00 1.75
C HIS A 99 0.09 -0.77 0.96
N TYR A 100 0.16 -0.72 -0.37
CA TYR A 100 -0.75 -1.46 -1.24
C TYR A 100 -0.76 -2.96 -0.94
N THR A 101 0.41 -3.58 -0.95
CA THR A 101 0.55 -5.03 -0.79
C THR A 101 0.05 -5.50 0.58
N SER A 102 0.34 -4.78 1.65
CA SER A 102 -0.11 -5.16 3.00
C SER A 102 -1.63 -5.15 3.13
N ILE A 103 -2.32 -4.21 2.48
CA ILE A 103 -3.78 -4.12 2.48
C ILE A 103 -4.40 -5.13 1.51
N ALA A 104 -3.91 -5.20 0.29
CA ALA A 104 -4.43 -6.09 -0.76
C ALA A 104 -4.28 -7.58 -0.40
N ALA A 105 -3.25 -7.95 0.33
CA ALA A 105 -3.01 -9.33 0.77
C ALA A 105 -4.04 -9.84 1.79
N GLU A 106 -4.76 -8.93 2.46
CA GLU A 106 -5.79 -9.27 3.44
C GLU A 106 -7.19 -9.48 2.81
N GLN A 107 -7.37 -9.17 1.53
CA GLN A 107 -8.66 -9.21 0.83
C GLN A 107 -9.00 -10.60 0.27
#